data_b566d3a532b933fc0b94a65c83b2632c
#
_entry.id   b566d3a532b933fc0b94a65c83b2632c
#
_cell.length_a   1.000
_cell.length_b   1.000
_cell.length_c   1.000
_cell.angle_alpha   90.00
_cell.angle_beta   90.00
_cell.angle_gamma   90.00
#
_symmetry.space_group_name_H-M   'P 1'
#
loop_
_entity.id
_entity.type
_entity.pdbx_description
1 polymer ?
#
loop_
_entity_poly.entity_id
_entity_poly.type
_entity_poly.pdbx_seq_one_letter_code
_entity_poly.pdbx_strand_id
1 'polypeptide(L)'
;MKKLLFAASISTLLLSACGNHQEEPKTEASTIDTALMYFGDSITTEGAVAADQLMTQIAGKDSMQVKLTGTIAEVCQKKGCWMNINIGNDKSMKVRFKDYAFFMPKDAAGKTVFVEGWAYNDTIPVNELQHYAEDAGQSKEEIAKITEPEISISFEANGVIIKK
;
A
#
# COMPACT_ATOMS: atom_id res chain seq x y z
N MET A 1 88.93 -18.15 9.42
CA MET A 1 89.50 -17.21 10.44
C MET A 1 88.42 -16.21 10.88
N LYS A 2 88.17 -16.23 12.21
CA LYS A 2 87.72 -15.09 12.99
C LYS A 2 86.42 -14.38 12.51
N LYS A 3 85.48 -14.02 13.32
CA LYS A 3 85.22 -14.06 14.78
C LYS A 3 83.74 -13.69 14.94
N LEU A 4 83.03 -14.37 15.79
CA LEU A 4 82.09 -13.93 16.79
C LEU A 4 81.93 -12.42 16.95
N LEU A 5 80.66 -11.97 17.03
CA LEU A 5 80.16 -11.12 18.15
C LEU A 5 78.65 -11.18 18.28
N PHE A 6 78.24 -11.48 19.48
CA PHE A 6 76.90 -11.44 20.05
C PHE A 6 76.29 -10.01 20.03
N ALA A 7 75.04 -9.89 19.78
CA ALA A 7 74.24 -8.82 20.37
C ALA A 7 72.79 -9.30 20.56
N ALA A 8 72.44 -9.44 21.81
CA ALA A 8 71.08 -9.67 22.25
C ALA A 8 70.24 -8.40 22.07
N SER A 9 69.05 -8.52 21.56
CA SER A 9 68.03 -7.45 21.65
C SER A 9 66.62 -8.03 21.74
N ILE A 10 66.18 -7.93 22.89
CA ILE A 10 64.87 -7.78 23.51
C ILE A 10 63.68 -7.88 22.54
N SER A 11 62.94 -8.94 22.76
CA SER A 11 61.62 -9.24 22.23
C SER A 11 60.59 -8.32 22.86
N THR A 12 59.96 -7.44 22.08
CA THR A 12 58.73 -6.78 22.46
C THR A 12 57.56 -7.44 21.73
N LEU A 13 56.83 -8.24 22.47
CA LEU A 13 55.52 -8.80 22.06
C LEU A 13 54.50 -7.67 21.97
N LEU A 14 54.14 -7.25 20.77
CA LEU A 14 52.95 -6.46 20.53
C LEU A 14 51.77 -7.42 20.29
N LEU A 15 50.93 -7.61 21.30
CA LEU A 15 49.63 -8.22 21.16
C LEU A 15 48.74 -7.27 20.33
N SER A 16 48.61 -7.53 19.06
CA SER A 16 47.51 -6.96 18.23
C SER A 16 46.23 -7.68 18.63
N ALA A 17 45.44 -7.04 19.47
CA ALA A 17 44.06 -7.40 19.70
C ALA A 17 43.26 -7.01 18.43
N CYS A 18 42.99 -7.98 17.56
CA CYS A 18 41.94 -7.86 16.54
C CYS A 18 40.59 -7.77 17.26
N GLY A 19 40.11 -6.54 17.49
CA GLY A 19 38.74 -6.30 17.85
C GLY A 19 37.85 -6.68 16.66
N ASN A 20 37.17 -7.81 16.79
CA ASN A 20 36.09 -8.20 15.89
C ASN A 20 34.94 -7.24 16.13
N HIS A 21 34.87 -6.20 15.33
CA HIS A 21 33.70 -5.29 15.30
C HIS A 21 32.60 -6.03 14.53
N GLN A 22 31.81 -6.82 15.25
CA GLN A 22 30.50 -7.24 14.73
C GLN A 22 29.64 -5.99 14.67
N GLU A 23 29.43 -5.46 13.47
CA GLU A 23 28.32 -4.55 13.20
C GLU A 23 27.04 -5.36 13.44
N GLU A 24 26.42 -5.13 14.58
CA GLU A 24 25.03 -5.51 14.79
C GLU A 24 24.19 -4.83 13.72
N PRO A 25 23.26 -5.55 13.04
CA PRO A 25 22.35 -4.92 12.12
C PRO A 25 21.51 -3.89 12.91
N LYS A 26 21.76 -2.63 12.61
CA LYS A 26 20.96 -1.52 13.11
C LYS A 26 19.52 -1.77 12.66
N THR A 27 18.72 -2.35 13.53
CA THR A 27 17.27 -2.38 13.39
C THR A 27 16.83 -0.91 13.36
N GLU A 28 16.60 -0.37 12.17
CA GLU A 28 15.94 0.91 12.04
C GLU A 28 14.57 0.76 12.70
N ALA A 29 14.43 1.31 13.88
CA ALA A 29 13.15 1.47 14.52
C ALA A 29 12.30 2.31 13.56
N SER A 30 11.36 1.64 12.87
CA SER A 30 10.33 2.31 12.09
C SER A 30 9.65 3.31 13.00
N THR A 31 9.98 4.57 12.85
CA THR A 31 9.24 5.66 13.48
C THR A 31 7.83 5.58 12.91
N ILE A 32 6.87 5.13 13.73
CA ILE A 32 5.46 5.16 13.37
C ILE A 32 5.14 6.63 13.11
N ASP A 33 5.00 6.98 11.83
CA ASP A 33 4.57 8.32 11.44
C ASP A 33 3.13 8.48 11.94
N THR A 34 2.95 9.29 12.99
CA THR A 34 1.64 9.55 13.61
C THR A 34 0.65 10.21 12.66
N ALA A 35 1.12 10.68 11.49
CA ALA A 35 0.29 11.21 10.42
C ALA A 35 -0.32 10.11 9.53
N LEU A 36 0.03 8.83 9.72
CA LEU A 36 -0.45 7.70 8.92
C LEU A 36 -1.36 6.78 9.75
N MET A 37 -2.36 6.21 9.10
CA MET A 37 -3.22 5.15 9.64
C MET A 37 -3.06 3.91 8.76
N TYR A 38 -2.89 2.74 9.39
CA TYR A 38 -2.58 1.47 8.73
C TYR A 38 -3.74 0.49 8.91
N PHE A 39 -4.10 -0.24 7.84
CA PHE A 39 -5.19 -1.22 7.83
C PHE A 39 -4.78 -2.44 7.01
N GLY A 40 -5.17 -3.64 7.45
CA GLY A 40 -4.83 -4.90 6.78
C GLY A 40 -3.35 -5.27 6.92
N ASP A 41 -2.78 -5.80 5.84
CA ASP A 41 -1.37 -6.21 5.81
C ASP A 41 -0.44 -5.00 5.94
N SER A 42 0.75 -5.24 6.50
CA SER A 42 1.79 -4.21 6.61
C SER A 42 2.35 -3.89 5.23
N ILE A 43 2.09 -2.67 4.77
CA ILE A 43 2.61 -2.13 3.51
C ILE A 43 3.42 -0.86 3.77
N THR A 44 4.16 -0.38 2.77
CA THR A 44 4.90 0.88 2.82
C THR A 44 4.38 1.86 1.78
N THR A 45 4.73 3.13 1.90
CA THR A 45 4.36 4.16 0.92
C THR A 45 5.29 4.19 -0.29
N GLU A 46 6.49 3.59 -0.19
CA GLU A 46 7.51 3.58 -1.24
C GLU A 46 7.06 2.72 -2.43
N GLY A 47 7.42 3.19 -3.63
CA GLY A 47 7.13 2.50 -4.89
C GLY A 47 5.66 2.55 -5.32
N ALA A 48 4.83 3.34 -4.64
CA ALA A 48 3.45 3.52 -5.06
C ALA A 48 3.37 4.33 -6.36
N VAL A 49 2.59 3.82 -7.31
CA VAL A 49 2.29 4.48 -8.58
C VAL A 49 1.04 5.33 -8.41
N ALA A 50 0.98 6.49 -9.07
CA ALA A 50 -0.22 7.32 -9.03
C ALA A 50 -1.41 6.57 -9.66
N ALA A 51 -2.56 6.61 -9.01
CA ALA A 51 -3.75 5.84 -9.40
C ALA A 51 -4.27 6.22 -10.81
N ASP A 52 -4.06 7.46 -11.26
CA ASP A 52 -4.40 7.93 -12.61
C ASP A 52 -3.59 7.25 -13.72
N GLN A 53 -2.45 6.63 -13.40
CA GLN A 53 -1.63 5.86 -14.35
C GLN A 53 -2.10 4.40 -14.49
N LEU A 54 -3.00 3.93 -13.63
CA LEU A 54 -3.43 2.53 -13.59
C LEU A 54 -4.04 2.08 -14.92
N MET A 55 -4.88 2.90 -15.53
CA MET A 55 -5.54 2.59 -16.81
C MET A 55 -4.54 2.23 -17.91
N THR A 56 -3.40 2.94 -17.95
CA THR A 56 -2.33 2.68 -18.92
C THR A 56 -1.58 1.39 -18.57
N GLN A 57 -1.34 1.12 -17.28
CA GLN A 57 -0.56 -0.03 -16.84
C GLN A 57 -1.30 -1.37 -16.95
N ILE A 58 -2.63 -1.37 -16.76
CA ILE A 58 -3.46 -2.57 -16.84
C ILE A 58 -3.91 -2.89 -18.26
N ALA A 59 -3.69 -1.97 -19.21
CA ALA A 59 -4.09 -2.17 -20.61
C ALA A 59 -3.56 -3.50 -21.17
N GLY A 60 -4.47 -4.32 -21.71
CA GLY A 60 -4.16 -5.64 -22.25
C GLY A 60 -3.87 -6.75 -21.22
N LYS A 61 -4.15 -6.49 -19.94
CA LYS A 61 -4.04 -7.49 -18.85
C LYS A 61 -5.41 -7.70 -18.23
N ASP A 62 -5.70 -8.91 -17.79
CA ASP A 62 -6.91 -9.22 -17.04
C ASP A 62 -6.80 -8.72 -15.60
N SER A 63 -5.61 -8.82 -15.02
CA SER A 63 -5.29 -8.35 -13.67
C SER A 63 -3.80 -8.06 -13.50
N MET A 64 -3.46 -7.30 -12.45
CA MET A 64 -2.08 -7.07 -12.05
C MET A 64 -1.96 -6.75 -10.56
N GLN A 65 -0.89 -7.23 -9.94
CA GLN A 65 -0.51 -6.79 -8.60
C GLN A 65 0.17 -5.42 -8.70
N VAL A 66 -0.25 -4.48 -7.87
CA VAL A 66 0.28 -3.12 -7.90
C VAL A 66 0.08 -2.42 -6.56
N LYS A 67 0.97 -1.48 -6.27
CA LYS A 67 0.81 -0.50 -5.19
C LYS A 67 0.45 0.85 -5.79
N LEU A 68 -0.63 1.44 -5.33
CA LEU A 68 -1.15 2.71 -5.83
C LEU A 68 -1.22 3.76 -4.73
N THR A 69 -1.11 5.02 -5.14
CA THR A 69 -1.45 6.18 -4.31
C THR A 69 -2.46 7.06 -5.05
N GLY A 70 -3.44 7.59 -4.32
CA GLY A 70 -4.47 8.44 -4.89
C GLY A 70 -5.29 9.14 -3.81
N THR A 71 -6.40 9.73 -4.21
CA THR A 71 -7.36 10.37 -3.31
C THR A 71 -8.60 9.50 -3.19
N ILE A 72 -9.05 9.26 -1.96
CA ILE A 72 -10.33 8.59 -1.70
C ILE A 72 -11.46 9.50 -2.15
N ALA A 73 -12.26 9.03 -3.10
CA ALA A 73 -13.45 9.75 -3.57
C ALA A 73 -14.64 9.54 -2.63
N GLU A 74 -14.80 8.30 -2.15
CA GLU A 74 -15.96 7.87 -1.38
C GLU A 74 -15.63 6.68 -0.49
N VAL A 75 -16.39 6.51 0.60
CA VAL A 75 -16.30 5.35 1.51
C VAL A 75 -17.72 4.87 1.83
N CYS A 76 -17.89 3.55 1.94
CA CYS A 76 -19.13 2.95 2.41
C CYS A 76 -19.58 3.56 3.75
N GLN A 77 -20.75 4.21 3.77
CA GLN A 77 -21.27 4.92 4.94
C GLN A 77 -21.91 3.97 5.97
N LYS A 78 -22.22 2.73 5.60
CA LYS A 78 -22.72 1.72 6.54
C LYS A 78 -21.61 1.19 7.45
N LYS A 79 -20.50 0.67 6.86
CA LYS A 79 -19.44 -0.03 7.61
C LYS A 79 -18.01 0.39 7.24
N GLY A 80 -17.80 1.15 6.16
CA GLY A 80 -16.47 1.39 5.61
C GLY A 80 -15.89 0.17 4.88
N CYS A 81 -16.72 -0.74 4.38
CA CYS A 81 -16.31 -2.02 3.82
C CYS A 81 -15.79 -1.97 2.38
N TRP A 82 -15.90 -0.84 1.75
CA TRP A 82 -15.30 -0.52 0.45
C TRP A 82 -14.99 0.98 0.40
N MET A 83 -14.16 1.38 -0.53
CA MET A 83 -13.93 2.77 -0.90
C MET A 83 -13.78 2.91 -2.41
N ASN A 84 -13.95 4.13 -2.92
CA ASN A 84 -13.61 4.51 -4.28
C ASN A 84 -12.35 5.38 -4.26
N ILE A 85 -11.42 5.14 -5.18
CA ILE A 85 -10.21 5.94 -5.40
C ILE A 85 -10.30 6.58 -6.77
N ASN A 86 -10.02 7.89 -6.87
CA ASN A 86 -9.94 8.60 -8.15
C ASN A 86 -8.79 8.05 -9.00
N ILE A 87 -9.10 7.69 -10.24
CA ILE A 87 -8.14 7.16 -11.23
C ILE A 87 -7.99 8.07 -12.45
N GLY A 88 -8.36 9.34 -12.32
CA GLY A 88 -8.31 10.33 -13.41
C GLY A 88 -9.52 10.27 -14.33
N ASN A 89 -9.65 11.32 -15.19
CA ASN A 89 -10.71 11.44 -16.20
C ASN A 89 -12.13 11.30 -15.61
N ASP A 90 -12.36 11.86 -14.44
CA ASP A 90 -13.62 11.78 -13.68
C ASP A 90 -14.10 10.36 -13.39
N LYS A 91 -13.16 9.40 -13.40
CA LYS A 91 -13.42 8.01 -13.06
C LYS A 91 -12.89 7.66 -11.68
N SER A 92 -13.55 6.72 -11.04
CA SER A 92 -13.12 6.13 -9.79
C SER A 92 -13.06 4.60 -9.91
N MET A 93 -12.18 4.01 -9.10
CA MET A 93 -11.99 2.57 -8.99
C MET A 93 -12.54 2.09 -7.65
N LYS A 94 -13.38 1.06 -7.67
CA LYS A 94 -13.86 0.40 -6.45
C LYS A 94 -12.74 -0.41 -5.81
N VAL A 95 -12.50 -0.17 -4.53
CA VAL A 95 -11.54 -0.92 -3.71
C VAL A 95 -12.31 -1.70 -2.65
N ARG A 96 -12.20 -3.01 -2.70
CA ARG A 96 -12.66 -3.94 -1.67
C ARG A 96 -11.47 -4.41 -0.83
N PHE A 97 -11.72 -4.91 0.35
CA PHE A 97 -10.66 -5.37 1.25
C PHE A 97 -10.66 -6.89 1.30
N LYS A 98 -9.47 -7.46 1.14
CA LYS A 98 -9.27 -8.90 1.10
C LYS A 98 -9.96 -9.59 2.26
N ASP A 99 -10.70 -10.65 1.95
CA ASP A 99 -11.43 -11.48 2.91
C ASP A 99 -12.37 -10.70 3.85
N TYR A 100 -12.70 -9.44 3.50
CA TYR A 100 -13.50 -8.56 4.37
C TYR A 100 -12.87 -8.33 5.76
N ALA A 101 -11.52 -8.40 5.83
CA ALA A 101 -10.80 -8.49 7.10
C ALA A 101 -10.66 -7.16 7.84
N PHE A 102 -10.82 -6.00 7.14
CA PHE A 102 -10.69 -4.67 7.74
C PHE A 102 -11.59 -3.65 7.04
N PHE A 103 -11.75 -2.49 7.66
CA PHE A 103 -12.67 -1.44 7.21
C PHE A 103 -12.04 -0.07 7.31
N MET A 104 -12.50 0.87 6.46
CA MET A 104 -12.03 2.25 6.44
C MET A 104 -12.85 3.14 7.36
N PRO A 105 -12.24 4.21 7.92
CA PRO A 105 -13.00 5.29 8.55
C PRO A 105 -13.98 5.91 7.57
N LYS A 106 -15.22 6.16 8.00
CA LYS A 106 -16.27 6.72 7.13
C LYS A 106 -15.98 8.15 6.69
N ASP A 107 -15.14 8.86 7.44
CA ASP A 107 -14.68 10.22 7.18
C ASP A 107 -13.37 10.27 6.37
N ALA A 108 -13.01 9.19 5.69
CA ALA A 108 -11.76 9.12 4.94
C ALA A 108 -11.85 9.72 3.53
N ALA A 109 -13.03 10.08 3.04
CA ALA A 109 -13.17 10.76 1.75
C ALA A 109 -12.33 12.05 1.71
N GLY A 110 -11.70 12.31 0.56
CA GLY A 110 -10.77 13.43 0.35
C GLY A 110 -9.34 13.22 0.85
N LYS A 111 -9.07 12.18 1.62
CA LYS A 111 -7.73 11.89 2.14
C LYS A 111 -6.87 11.17 1.10
N THR A 112 -5.55 11.36 1.20
CA THR A 112 -4.57 10.59 0.42
C THR A 112 -4.48 9.18 0.95
N VAL A 113 -4.49 8.21 0.04
CA VAL A 113 -4.41 6.78 0.35
C VAL A 113 -3.29 6.10 -0.43
N PHE A 114 -2.71 5.07 0.17
CA PHE A 114 -1.86 4.07 -0.47
C PHE A 114 -2.54 2.72 -0.32
N VAL A 115 -2.64 1.96 -1.40
CA VAL A 115 -3.23 0.61 -1.41
C VAL A 115 -2.27 -0.35 -2.10
N GLU A 116 -2.12 -1.55 -1.58
CA GLU A 116 -1.35 -2.62 -2.20
C GLU A 116 -2.21 -3.87 -2.34
N GLY A 117 -2.25 -4.45 -3.54
CA GLY A 117 -3.09 -5.59 -3.84
C GLY A 117 -3.22 -5.85 -5.34
N TRP A 118 -4.39 -6.29 -5.77
CA TRP A 118 -4.68 -6.68 -7.14
C TRP A 118 -5.69 -5.73 -7.80
N ALA A 119 -5.30 -5.14 -8.92
CA ALA A 119 -6.21 -4.47 -9.85
C ALA A 119 -6.67 -5.47 -10.90
N TYR A 120 -7.94 -5.43 -11.31
CA TYR A 120 -8.51 -6.31 -12.32
C TYR A 120 -9.67 -5.66 -13.06
N ASN A 121 -9.90 -6.09 -14.31
CA ASN A 121 -11.08 -5.70 -15.04
C ASN A 121 -12.31 -6.42 -14.45
N ASP A 122 -13.36 -5.66 -14.22
CA ASP A 122 -14.58 -6.14 -13.57
C ASP A 122 -15.81 -5.71 -14.37
N THR A 123 -16.86 -6.51 -14.30
CA THR A 123 -18.19 -6.14 -14.77
C THR A 123 -19.11 -6.16 -13.56
N ILE A 124 -19.41 -4.96 -13.04
CA ILE A 124 -20.25 -4.82 -11.86
C ILE A 124 -21.73 -4.90 -12.29
N PRO A 125 -22.48 -5.91 -11.85
CA PRO A 125 -23.87 -6.06 -12.24
C PRO A 125 -24.76 -4.99 -11.59
N VAL A 126 -25.91 -4.72 -12.19
CA VAL A 126 -26.86 -3.67 -11.79
C VAL A 126 -27.23 -3.76 -10.30
N ASN A 127 -27.53 -4.95 -9.81
CA ASN A 127 -27.90 -5.17 -8.40
C ASN A 127 -26.79 -4.80 -7.43
N GLU A 128 -25.54 -5.00 -7.81
CA GLU A 128 -24.36 -4.62 -6.99
C GLU A 128 -24.12 -3.11 -7.05
N LEU A 129 -24.25 -2.50 -8.21
CA LEU A 129 -24.19 -1.03 -8.36
C LEU A 129 -25.26 -0.34 -7.52
N GLN A 130 -26.51 -0.86 -7.54
CA GLN A 130 -27.60 -0.37 -6.72
C GLN A 130 -27.30 -0.51 -5.21
N HIS A 131 -26.71 -1.64 -4.81
CA HIS A 131 -26.28 -1.85 -3.42
C HIS A 131 -25.20 -0.84 -2.99
N TYR A 132 -24.22 -0.57 -3.85
CA TYR A 132 -23.21 0.46 -3.56
C TYR A 132 -23.82 1.87 -3.46
N ALA A 133 -24.76 2.21 -4.33
CA ALA A 133 -25.47 3.48 -4.28
C ALA A 133 -26.30 3.63 -2.98
N GLU A 134 -26.93 2.55 -2.53
CA GLU A 134 -27.62 2.50 -1.23
C GLU A 134 -26.64 2.67 -0.06
N ASP A 135 -25.48 2.00 -0.09
CA ASP A 135 -24.45 2.11 0.93
C ASP A 135 -23.79 3.51 0.97
N ALA A 136 -23.77 4.19 -0.16
CA ALA A 136 -23.33 5.58 -0.28
C ALA A 136 -24.38 6.58 0.21
N GLY A 137 -25.61 6.14 0.46
CA GLY A 137 -26.71 6.98 0.93
C GLY A 137 -27.45 7.73 -0.16
N GLN A 138 -27.38 7.25 -1.41
CA GLN A 138 -28.12 7.86 -2.52
C GLN A 138 -29.64 7.69 -2.37
N SER A 139 -30.41 8.57 -3.02
CA SER A 139 -31.86 8.50 -3.00
C SER A 139 -32.39 7.29 -3.79
N LYS A 140 -33.61 6.82 -3.47
CA LYS A 140 -34.25 5.72 -4.20
C LYS A 140 -34.43 6.04 -5.68
N GLU A 141 -34.69 7.31 -6.01
CA GLU A 141 -34.85 7.81 -7.36
C GLU A 141 -33.55 7.74 -8.17
N GLU A 142 -32.41 7.98 -7.54
CA GLU A 142 -31.08 7.85 -8.18
C GLU A 142 -30.69 6.37 -8.34
N ILE A 143 -30.92 5.56 -7.32
CA ILE A 143 -30.68 4.11 -7.38
C ILE A 143 -31.48 3.46 -8.50
N ALA A 144 -32.74 3.85 -8.70
CA ALA A 144 -33.61 3.31 -9.75
C ALA A 144 -33.16 3.66 -11.18
N LYS A 145 -32.29 4.69 -11.36
CA LYS A 145 -31.71 5.03 -12.67
C LYS A 145 -30.57 4.10 -13.07
N ILE A 146 -30.01 3.32 -12.15
CA ILE A 146 -28.96 2.34 -12.40
C ILE A 146 -29.59 1.11 -13.04
N THR A 147 -29.54 1.00 -14.37
CA THR A 147 -30.23 -0.03 -15.17
C THR A 147 -29.26 -0.86 -16.00
N GLU A 148 -28.01 -0.46 -16.16
CA GLU A 148 -26.99 -1.13 -16.96
C GLU A 148 -25.81 -1.55 -16.09
N PRO A 149 -25.12 -2.69 -16.40
CA PRO A 149 -23.90 -3.06 -15.72
C PRO A 149 -22.76 -2.09 -16.08
N GLU A 150 -21.81 -1.91 -15.17
CA GLU A 150 -20.63 -1.09 -15.41
C GLU A 150 -19.41 -1.96 -15.68
N ILE A 151 -18.68 -1.68 -16.77
CA ILE A 151 -17.35 -2.23 -17.02
C ILE A 151 -16.35 -1.26 -16.42
N SER A 152 -15.64 -1.71 -15.40
CA SER A 152 -14.77 -0.88 -14.59
C SER A 152 -13.48 -1.61 -14.24
N ILE A 153 -12.55 -0.92 -13.61
CA ILE A 153 -11.43 -1.54 -12.89
C ILE A 153 -11.81 -1.59 -11.43
N SER A 154 -11.71 -2.78 -10.86
CA SER A 154 -11.85 -3.04 -9.42
C SER A 154 -10.49 -3.35 -8.80
N PHE A 155 -10.39 -3.22 -7.48
CA PHE A 155 -9.17 -3.47 -6.73
C PHE A 155 -9.48 -4.26 -5.45
N GLU A 156 -8.73 -5.33 -5.22
CA GLU A 156 -8.73 -6.02 -3.93
C GLU A 156 -7.46 -5.65 -3.17
N ALA A 157 -7.64 -4.91 -2.07
CA ALA A 157 -6.52 -4.43 -1.25
C ALA A 157 -6.19 -5.43 -0.14
N ASN A 158 -4.93 -5.83 -0.07
CA ASN A 158 -4.37 -6.58 1.04
C ASN A 158 -4.05 -5.65 2.22
N GLY A 159 -3.52 -4.45 1.92
CA GLY A 159 -3.16 -3.44 2.91
C GLY A 159 -3.47 -2.03 2.41
N VAL A 160 -3.75 -1.13 3.36
CA VAL A 160 -4.08 0.27 3.11
C VAL A 160 -3.36 1.17 4.12
N ILE A 161 -2.82 2.29 3.63
CA ILE A 161 -2.34 3.40 4.47
C ILE A 161 -3.12 4.65 4.09
N ILE A 162 -3.68 5.34 5.08
CA ILE A 162 -4.33 6.65 4.88
C ILE A 162 -3.48 7.73 5.55
N LYS A 163 -3.22 8.82 4.84
CA LYS A 163 -2.61 10.02 5.40
C LYS A 163 -3.70 10.84 6.12
N LYS A 164 -3.45 11.19 7.40
CA LYS A 164 -4.38 11.97 8.22
C LYS A 164 -4.55 13.39 7.72
#